data_21c0d68722289a7887c612e01120450e
#
_entry.id   21c0d68722289a7887c612e01120450e
#
_cell.length_a   1.000
_cell.length_b   1.000
_cell.length_c   1.000
_cell.angle_alpha   90.00
_cell.angle_beta   90.00
_cell.angle_gamma   90.00
#
_symmetry.space_group_name_H-M   'P 1'
#
loop_
_entity.id
_entity.type
_entity.pdbx_description
1 polymer ?
#
loop_
_entity_poly.entity_id
_entity_poly.type
_entity_poly.pdbx_seq_one_letter_code
_entity_poly.pdbx_strand_id
1 'polypeptide(L)'
;MSSILNIGEKIHVIHRQQYEGDARRHFVGTIKAFDMGIARVHGYLFAMDNKLNQFVRRTYPRTRLIPLTSDGVVINVIPDEVEISNITYQYKVGGDTIVTDGGEWYLEVTHL
;
A
#
# COMPACT_ATOMS: atom_id res chain seq x y z
N MET A 1 -9.90 -3.41 -25.52
CA MET A 1 -9.11 -2.35 -24.88
C MET A 1 -8.50 -2.87 -23.60
N SER A 2 -7.20 -2.78 -23.46
CA SER A 2 -6.53 -3.24 -22.24
C SER A 2 -6.73 -2.22 -21.10
N SER A 3 -6.92 -2.72 -19.90
CA SER A 3 -7.02 -1.89 -18.71
C SER A 3 -5.62 -1.65 -18.14
N ILE A 4 -5.40 -0.47 -17.57
CA ILE A 4 -4.16 -0.14 -16.88
C ILE A 4 -4.03 -0.97 -15.61
N LEU A 5 -5.14 -1.22 -14.93
CA LEU A 5 -5.22 -2.10 -13.77
C LEU A 5 -6.14 -3.27 -14.08
N ASN A 6 -5.82 -4.42 -13.54
CA ASN A 6 -6.58 -5.65 -13.77
C ASN A 6 -7.09 -6.22 -12.46
N ILE A 7 -8.25 -6.89 -12.52
CA ILE A 7 -8.76 -7.66 -11.39
C ILE A 7 -7.75 -8.76 -11.06
N GLY A 8 -7.47 -8.95 -9.79
CA GLY A 8 -6.45 -9.89 -9.33
C GLY A 8 -5.06 -9.30 -9.17
N GLU A 9 -4.85 -8.09 -9.69
CA GLU A 9 -3.56 -7.42 -9.58
C GLU A 9 -3.32 -6.94 -8.15
N LYS A 10 -2.07 -7.02 -7.72
CA LYS A 10 -1.66 -6.61 -6.37
C LYS A 10 -1.13 -5.19 -6.43
N ILE A 11 -1.53 -4.38 -5.45
CA ILE A 11 -1.15 -2.96 -5.41
C ILE A 11 -0.74 -2.55 -4.01
N HIS A 12 0.12 -1.54 -3.96
CA HIS A 12 0.51 -0.81 -2.76
C HIS A 12 0.00 0.61 -2.92
N VAL A 13 -0.86 1.04 -2.00
CA VAL A 13 -1.54 2.33 -2.06
C VAL A 13 -1.04 3.21 -0.94
N ILE A 14 -0.58 4.39 -1.29
CA ILE A 14 -0.17 5.41 -0.33
C ILE A 14 -1.24 6.47 -0.27
N HIS A 15 -1.81 6.70 0.91
CA HIS A 15 -2.70 7.80 1.18
C HIS A 15 -1.86 8.95 1.73
N ARG A 16 -1.71 10.00 0.93
CA ARG A 16 -0.93 11.17 1.35
C ARG A 16 -1.66 11.91 2.47
N GLN A 17 -0.86 12.42 3.39
CA GLN A 17 -1.34 13.28 4.44
C GLN A 17 -1.81 14.60 3.82
N GLN A 18 -3.09 14.95 3.98
CA GLN A 18 -3.66 16.19 3.44
C GLN A 18 -3.63 17.32 4.44
N TYR A 19 -3.68 17.01 5.72
CA TYR A 19 -3.68 17.97 6.80
C TYR A 19 -2.63 17.59 7.83
N GLU A 20 -2.04 18.61 8.46
CA GLU A 20 -1.14 18.36 9.58
C GLU A 20 -1.91 17.61 10.67
N GLY A 21 -1.32 16.53 11.17
CA GLY A 21 -1.97 15.68 12.17
C GLY A 21 -2.70 14.47 11.61
N ASP A 22 -2.92 14.41 10.30
CA ASP A 22 -3.49 13.22 9.67
C ASP A 22 -2.52 12.04 9.85
N ALA A 23 -3.08 10.86 10.16
CA ALA A 23 -2.28 9.65 10.24
C ALA A 23 -1.80 9.25 8.85
N ARG A 24 -0.53 8.87 8.74
CA ARG A 24 0.01 8.30 7.50
C ARG A 24 -0.49 6.87 7.38
N ARG A 25 -1.01 6.53 6.20
CA ARG A 25 -1.60 5.21 5.95
C ARG A 25 -1.18 4.68 4.60
N HIS A 26 -0.82 3.41 4.58
CA HIS A 26 -0.57 2.66 3.35
C HIS A 26 -1.47 1.44 3.36
N PHE A 27 -1.91 1.02 2.18
CA PHE A 27 -2.74 -0.18 2.04
C PHE A 27 -2.12 -1.08 1.00
N VAL A 28 -2.00 -2.37 1.32
CA VAL A 28 -1.45 -3.37 0.42
C VAL A 28 -2.51 -4.42 0.17
N GLY A 29 -2.85 -4.66 -1.06
CA GLY A 29 -3.91 -5.62 -1.33
C GLY A 29 -4.05 -6.03 -2.78
N THR A 30 -5.09 -6.83 -3.02
CA THR A 30 -5.43 -7.37 -4.33
C THR A 30 -6.72 -6.72 -4.82
N ILE A 31 -6.73 -6.27 -6.06
CA ILE A 31 -7.91 -5.68 -6.68
C ILE A 31 -8.95 -6.77 -6.92
N LYS A 32 -10.13 -6.60 -6.34
CA LYS A 32 -11.26 -7.53 -6.52
C LYS A 32 -12.24 -7.06 -7.58
N ALA A 33 -12.39 -5.75 -7.73
CA ALA A 33 -13.26 -5.14 -8.73
C ALA A 33 -12.89 -3.67 -8.88
N PHE A 34 -13.24 -3.06 -9.98
CA PHE A 34 -13.16 -1.61 -10.11
C PHE A 34 -14.21 -1.11 -11.09
N ASP A 35 -14.67 0.11 -10.84
CA ASP A 35 -15.68 0.77 -11.65
C ASP A 35 -15.60 2.27 -11.39
N MET A 36 -15.69 3.07 -12.44
CA MET A 36 -15.78 4.53 -12.37
C MET A 36 -14.68 5.16 -11.48
N GLY A 37 -13.45 4.66 -11.60
CA GLY A 37 -12.30 5.21 -10.87
C GLY A 37 -12.19 4.77 -9.42
N ILE A 38 -13.02 3.83 -8.98
CA ILE A 38 -12.97 3.28 -7.61
C ILE A 38 -12.63 1.80 -7.68
N ALA A 39 -11.67 1.37 -6.88
CA ALA A 39 -11.30 -0.05 -6.77
C ALA A 39 -11.75 -0.63 -5.44
N ARG A 40 -12.26 -1.86 -5.48
CA ARG A 40 -12.45 -2.66 -4.28
C ARG A 40 -11.18 -3.48 -4.08
N VAL A 41 -10.49 -3.25 -2.96
CA VAL A 41 -9.19 -3.86 -2.69
C VAL A 41 -9.27 -4.62 -1.37
N HIS A 42 -8.82 -5.86 -1.39
CA HIS A 42 -8.76 -6.70 -0.18
C HIS A 42 -7.32 -6.90 0.24
N GLY A 43 -6.99 -6.55 1.47
CA GLY A 43 -5.63 -6.68 1.96
C GLY A 43 -5.45 -6.10 3.35
N TYR A 44 -4.27 -5.51 3.60
CA TYR A 44 -3.85 -5.09 4.92
C TYR A 44 -3.57 -3.60 4.97
N LEU A 45 -4.02 -2.97 6.05
CA LEU A 45 -3.71 -1.58 6.37
C LEU A 45 -2.41 -1.53 7.17
N PHE A 46 -1.52 -0.64 6.76
CA PHE A 46 -0.33 -0.27 7.52
C PHE A 46 -0.49 1.19 7.94
N ALA A 47 -0.47 1.42 9.24
CA ALA A 47 -0.60 2.78 9.78
C ALA A 47 0.66 3.15 10.55
N MET A 48 1.02 4.43 10.49
CA MET A 48 2.18 4.95 11.23
C MET A 48 1.88 4.92 12.72
N ASP A 49 2.73 4.26 13.48
CA ASP A 49 2.73 4.31 14.93
C ASP A 49 3.71 5.41 15.35
N ASN A 50 3.20 6.48 15.93
CA ASN A 50 4.01 7.65 16.28
C ASN A 50 4.99 7.36 17.42
N LYS A 51 4.68 6.40 18.28
CA LYS A 51 5.58 6.01 19.39
C LYS A 51 6.79 5.25 18.87
N LEU A 52 6.56 4.34 17.90
CA LEU A 52 7.62 3.55 17.30
C LEU A 52 8.26 4.24 16.11
N ASN A 53 7.60 5.27 15.57
CA ASN A 53 7.99 5.91 14.32
C ASN A 53 8.13 4.90 13.17
N GLN A 54 7.21 3.94 13.12
CA GLN A 54 7.21 2.84 12.15
C GLN A 54 5.81 2.54 11.69
N PHE A 55 5.67 2.07 10.45
CA PHE A 55 4.41 1.54 9.96
C PHE A 55 4.13 0.18 10.57
N VAL A 56 2.93 0.01 11.12
CA VAL A 56 2.51 -1.23 11.77
C VAL A 56 1.31 -1.79 11.02
N ARG A 57 1.37 -3.08 10.66
CA ARG A 57 0.28 -3.77 10.00
C ARG A 57 -0.85 -4.02 10.99
N ARG A 58 -2.07 -3.69 10.60
CA ARG A 58 -3.25 -4.07 11.35
C ARG A 58 -3.45 -5.58 11.28
N THR A 59 -3.95 -6.18 12.35
CA THR A 59 -3.99 -7.64 12.54
C THR A 59 -4.83 -8.36 11.49
N TYR A 60 -5.99 -7.78 11.13
CA TYR A 60 -6.94 -8.45 10.24
C TYR A 60 -6.97 -7.81 8.87
N PRO A 61 -7.07 -8.63 7.82
CA PRO A 61 -7.29 -8.08 6.48
C PRO A 61 -8.67 -7.43 6.41
N ARG A 62 -8.82 -6.52 5.47
CA ARG A 62 -10.08 -5.80 5.24
C ARG A 62 -10.26 -5.50 3.78
N THR A 63 -11.51 -5.25 3.40
CA THR A 63 -11.84 -4.81 2.06
C THR A 63 -12.15 -3.33 2.11
N ARG A 64 -11.52 -2.57 1.22
CA ARG A 64 -11.71 -1.13 1.13
C ARG A 64 -12.04 -0.70 -0.29
N LEU A 65 -12.84 0.36 -0.40
CA LEU A 65 -13.06 1.04 -1.66
C LEU A 65 -12.07 2.22 -1.73
N ILE A 66 -11.24 2.22 -2.76
CA ILE A 66 -10.18 3.21 -2.90
C ILE A 66 -10.41 4.02 -4.17
N PRO A 67 -10.52 5.36 -4.06
CA PRO A 67 -10.65 6.22 -5.23
C PRO A 67 -9.30 6.32 -5.93
N LEU A 68 -9.21 5.77 -7.14
CA LEU A 68 -7.96 5.69 -7.89
C LEU A 68 -7.55 7.02 -8.52
N THR A 69 -8.49 7.95 -8.64
CA THR A 69 -8.25 9.25 -9.29
C THR A 69 -8.06 10.40 -8.30
N SER A 70 -7.96 10.09 -7.01
CA SER A 70 -7.75 11.11 -5.98
C SER A 70 -6.32 11.63 -6.01
N ASP A 71 -6.15 12.93 -5.87
CA ASP A 71 -4.83 13.57 -5.78
C ASP A 71 -4.02 13.10 -4.57
N GLY A 72 -4.69 12.61 -3.53
CA GLY A 72 -4.05 12.15 -2.31
C GLY A 72 -3.60 10.68 -2.35
N VAL A 73 -3.69 10.04 -3.50
CA VAL A 73 -3.42 8.60 -3.61
C VAL A 73 -2.30 8.35 -4.61
N VAL A 74 -1.30 7.57 -4.19
CA VAL A 74 -0.25 7.04 -5.08
C VAL A 74 -0.38 5.52 -5.08
N ILE A 75 -0.41 4.92 -6.27
CA ILE A 75 -0.60 3.49 -6.43
C ILE A 75 0.63 2.87 -7.10
N ASN A 76 1.23 1.90 -6.44
CA ASN A 76 2.34 1.13 -6.99
C ASN A 76 1.87 -0.28 -7.28
N VAL A 77 2.25 -0.82 -8.42
CA VAL A 77 1.90 -2.18 -8.81
C VAL A 77 2.92 -3.16 -8.22
N ILE A 78 2.41 -4.23 -7.62
CA ILE A 78 3.21 -5.27 -7.02
C ILE A 78 3.22 -6.48 -7.96
N PRO A 79 4.40 -7.10 -8.22
CA PRO A 79 4.47 -8.29 -9.06
C PRO A 79 3.60 -9.46 -8.54
N ASP A 80 3.09 -10.26 -9.45
CA ASP A 80 2.17 -11.35 -9.11
C ASP A 80 2.78 -12.40 -8.17
N GLU A 81 4.09 -12.61 -8.25
CA GLU A 81 4.78 -13.61 -7.43
C GLU A 81 4.94 -13.19 -5.96
N VAL A 82 4.68 -11.94 -5.64
CA VAL A 82 4.78 -11.44 -4.26
C VAL A 82 3.54 -11.87 -3.49
N GLU A 83 3.76 -12.48 -2.31
CA GLU A 83 2.67 -12.84 -1.41
C GLU A 83 2.34 -11.66 -0.51
N ILE A 84 1.11 -11.15 -0.61
CA ILE A 84 0.67 -9.96 0.13
C ILE A 84 0.85 -10.14 1.64
N SER A 85 0.56 -11.33 2.16
CA SER A 85 0.63 -11.59 3.60
C SER A 85 2.06 -11.54 4.15
N ASN A 86 3.08 -11.62 3.29
CA ASN A 86 4.48 -11.58 3.69
C ASN A 86 5.07 -10.16 3.65
N ILE A 87 4.31 -9.18 3.23
CA ILE A 87 4.81 -7.81 3.10
C ILE A 87 5.04 -7.19 4.46
N THR A 88 6.22 -6.60 4.62
CA THR A 88 6.62 -5.87 5.82
C THR A 88 7.35 -4.59 5.43
N TYR A 89 7.44 -3.67 6.36
CA TYR A 89 8.24 -2.46 6.23
C TYR A 89 9.57 -2.68 6.94
N GLN A 90 10.65 -2.29 6.28
CA GLN A 90 12.00 -2.36 6.87
C GLN A 90 12.64 -0.98 6.84
N TYR A 91 13.31 -0.65 7.93
CA TYR A 91 13.94 0.64 8.15
C TYR A 91 15.45 0.44 8.13
N LYS A 92 16.09 1.00 7.11
CA LYS A 92 17.53 0.82 6.91
C LYS A 92 18.33 1.89 7.63
N VAL A 93 19.57 1.55 7.95
CA VAL A 93 20.55 2.51 8.47
C VAL A 93 20.72 3.61 7.40
N GLY A 94 20.62 4.87 7.82
CA GLY A 94 20.67 6.00 6.89
C GLY A 94 19.31 6.61 6.57
N GLY A 95 18.21 6.02 7.09
CA GLY A 95 16.88 6.61 6.99
C GLY A 95 15.99 6.09 5.88
N ASP A 96 16.47 5.17 5.04
CA ASP A 96 15.65 4.63 3.96
C ASP A 96 14.61 3.65 4.50
N THR A 97 13.39 3.75 3.97
CA THR A 97 12.29 2.85 4.31
C THR A 97 11.92 2.06 3.06
N ILE A 98 11.85 0.74 3.18
CA ILE A 98 11.43 -0.12 2.09
C ILE A 98 10.24 -0.98 2.49
N VAL A 99 9.45 -1.35 1.49
CA VAL A 99 8.39 -2.35 1.59
C VAL A 99 8.91 -3.60 0.87
N THR A 100 8.84 -4.75 1.51
CA THR A 100 9.38 -5.98 0.93
C THR A 100 8.57 -7.18 1.36
N ASP A 101 8.62 -8.25 0.57
CA ASP A 101 8.05 -9.54 0.92
C ASP A 101 9.04 -10.44 1.69
N GLY A 102 10.23 -9.90 1.99
CA GLY A 102 11.30 -10.65 2.63
C GLY A 102 12.19 -11.41 1.65
N GLY A 103 11.85 -11.41 0.36
CA GLY A 103 12.64 -12.01 -0.71
C GLY A 103 13.37 -10.95 -1.53
N GLU A 104 13.42 -11.17 -2.85
CA GLU A 104 14.14 -10.28 -3.75
C GLU A 104 13.39 -8.98 -4.05
N TRP A 105 12.06 -9.01 -3.96
CA TRP A 105 11.26 -7.83 -4.28
C TRP A 105 11.29 -6.79 -3.17
N TYR A 106 11.46 -5.54 -3.56
CA TYR A 106 11.29 -4.43 -2.63
C TYR A 106 10.89 -3.16 -3.37
N LEU A 107 10.31 -2.24 -2.63
CA LEU A 107 9.90 -0.92 -3.12
C LEU A 107 10.36 0.11 -2.09
N GLU A 108 11.14 1.08 -2.54
CA GLU A 108 11.55 2.17 -1.66
C GLU A 108 10.44 3.20 -1.54
N VAL A 109 10.10 3.57 -0.30
CA VAL A 109 8.99 4.49 -0.02
C VAL A 109 9.41 5.72 0.78
N THR A 110 10.72 5.94 0.93
CA THR A 110 11.25 7.02 1.77
C THR A 110 10.75 8.40 1.35
N HIS A 111 10.65 8.65 0.06
CA HIS A 111 10.34 9.95 -0.52
C HIS A 111 8.98 10.02 -1.22
N LEU A 112 8.10 9.10 -0.93
CA LEU A 112 6.78 9.07 -1.57
C LEU A 112 5.73 9.84 -0.79
#